data_4acd4cfbae4c6b62899ab073e553329f
#
_entry.id   4acd4cfbae4c6b62899ab073e553329f
#
_cell.length_a   1.000
_cell.length_b   1.000
_cell.length_c   1.000
_cell.angle_alpha   90.00
_cell.angle_beta   90.00
_cell.angle_gamma   90.00
#
_symmetry.space_group_name_H-M   'P 1'
#
loop_
_entity.id
_entity.type
_entity.pdbx_description
1 polymer ?
#
loop_
_entity_poly.entity_id
_entity_poly.type
_entity_poly.pdbx_seq_one_letter_code
_entity_poly.pdbx_strand_id
1 'polypeptide(L)'
;TAADSPLGKNSVYTFAGSRRNVLWIGGDGGVCYYSYRHRRIFELPRSGALRRIHGLYEDRDGVLWAASVGYGVWRIELSGSADAPVAANVEPVELGLKARSRNFFFSVCEESDSTLWFCNHGIGVVHYDRRTREGRTVGFDTRRGLAVNDVTAGVCRSDGSSWFGTGCGLVRYDPAGGGAESDYSNDQLRCGVIHGLLVDSLDNIWVGTNAGIVRYDPATNRSVVYGASYGLDVVEFSDGAYFYDRERGKLLFGGINGFVVISDSGDSEAASYMPPIRFREVRANGESYDVGTLMRRGRMVLRHHQ
;
A
#
# COMPACT_ATOMS: atom_id res chain seq x y z
N THR A 1 27.05 13.11 -3.44
CA THR A 1 27.30 12.28 -2.25
C THR A 1 26.15 12.40 -1.28
N ALA A 2 26.03 11.49 -0.29
CA ALA A 2 24.92 11.49 0.68
C ALA A 2 24.87 12.79 1.52
N ALA A 3 25.97 13.49 1.65
CA ALA A 3 26.09 14.74 2.38
C ALA A 3 25.42 15.94 1.69
N ASP A 4 25.23 15.88 0.38
CA ASP A 4 24.67 16.98 -0.43
C ASP A 4 23.22 16.70 -0.88
N SER A 5 22.65 15.57 -0.46
CA SER A 5 21.28 15.21 -0.82
C SER A 5 20.27 15.90 0.08
N PRO A 6 19.25 16.61 -0.45
CA PRO A 6 18.17 17.16 0.35
C PRO A 6 17.33 16.09 1.07
N LEU A 7 17.51 14.81 0.73
CA LEU A 7 16.89 13.68 1.43
C LEU A 7 17.50 13.38 2.80
N GLY A 8 18.55 14.10 3.21
CA GLY A 8 19.21 14.03 4.52
C GLY A 8 19.91 12.71 4.82
N LYS A 9 19.20 11.61 4.74
CA LYS A 9 19.70 10.24 4.88
C LYS A 9 19.10 9.40 3.77
N ASN A 10 19.62 9.20 2.68
CA ASN A 10 19.22 8.42 1.49
C ASN A 10 18.11 7.33 1.62
N SER A 11 17.35 7.35 2.70
CA SER A 11 16.22 6.41 2.95
C SER A 11 14.91 7.12 2.69
N VAL A 12 14.23 6.71 1.63
CA VAL A 12 12.88 7.15 1.27
C VAL A 12 11.92 6.00 1.59
N TYR A 13 10.85 6.31 2.30
CA TYR A 13 9.86 5.32 2.72
C TYR A 13 8.51 5.51 2.01
N THR A 14 8.14 6.75 1.68
CA THR A 14 6.82 7.02 1.12
C THR A 14 6.81 8.19 0.15
N PHE A 15 5.85 8.14 -0.78
CA PHE A 15 5.49 9.24 -1.67
C PHE A 15 4.02 9.59 -1.48
N ALA A 16 3.68 10.86 -1.62
CA ALA A 16 2.29 11.30 -1.66
C ALA A 16 2.07 12.34 -2.75
N GLY A 17 0.94 12.21 -3.44
CA GLY A 17 0.48 13.23 -4.38
C GLY A 17 0.17 14.52 -3.67
N SER A 18 0.25 15.63 -4.38
CA SER A 18 -0.05 16.95 -3.87
C SER A 18 -1.07 17.64 -4.77
N ARG A 19 -1.89 18.51 -4.19
CA ARG A 19 -2.73 19.47 -4.91
C ARG A 19 -1.92 20.67 -5.41
N ARG A 20 -0.65 20.73 -5.00
CA ARG A 20 0.35 21.69 -5.46
C ARG A 20 1.13 21.07 -6.61
N ASN A 21 1.98 21.82 -7.25
CA ASN A 21 2.83 21.33 -8.33
C ASN A 21 4.10 20.64 -7.82
N VAL A 22 3.92 19.74 -6.83
CA VAL A 22 5.01 18.97 -6.19
C VAL A 22 4.60 17.52 -5.92
N LEU A 23 5.59 16.65 -5.72
CA LEU A 23 5.42 15.31 -5.16
C LEU A 23 6.05 15.30 -3.76
N TRP A 24 5.29 14.91 -2.76
CA TRP A 24 5.80 14.77 -1.40
C TRP A 24 6.65 13.51 -1.24
N ILE A 25 7.71 13.60 -0.45
CA ILE A 25 8.68 12.53 -0.20
C ILE A 25 8.94 12.44 1.30
N GLY A 26 8.66 11.29 1.89
CA GLY A 26 8.93 11.00 3.31
C GLY A 26 10.07 10.02 3.46
N GLY A 27 10.92 10.28 4.45
CA GLY A 27 12.08 9.45 4.73
C GLY A 27 12.66 9.65 6.13
N ASP A 28 13.84 9.10 6.37
CA ASP A 28 14.56 9.23 7.65
C ASP A 28 14.86 10.69 8.01
N GLY A 29 15.17 11.51 7.02
CA GLY A 29 15.50 12.92 7.19
C GLY A 29 14.31 13.83 7.49
N GLY A 30 13.08 13.32 7.32
CA GLY A 30 11.84 14.08 7.46
C GLY A 30 11.07 14.17 6.15
N VAL A 31 10.56 15.36 5.83
CA VAL A 31 9.75 15.61 4.63
C VAL A 31 10.54 16.45 3.62
N CYS A 32 10.57 15.95 2.41
CA CYS A 32 11.06 16.65 1.22
C CYS A 32 9.95 16.74 0.18
N TYR A 33 10.18 17.50 -0.87
CA TYR A 33 9.30 17.52 -2.04
C TYR A 33 10.11 17.62 -3.35
N TYR A 34 9.62 16.95 -4.38
CA TYR A 34 10.09 17.16 -5.75
C TYR A 34 9.22 18.23 -6.42
N SER A 35 9.82 19.30 -6.91
CA SER A 35 9.12 20.34 -7.65
C SER A 35 9.15 20.02 -9.14
N TYR A 36 7.98 19.85 -9.77
CA TYR A 36 7.88 19.58 -11.20
C TYR A 36 8.39 20.74 -12.05
N ARG A 37 8.20 21.98 -11.58
CA ARG A 37 8.69 23.19 -12.25
C ARG A 37 10.23 23.26 -12.26
N HIS A 38 10.85 23.02 -11.07
CA HIS A 38 12.30 23.14 -10.90
C HIS A 38 13.05 21.85 -11.23
N ARG A 39 12.33 20.71 -11.40
CA ARG A 39 12.85 19.38 -11.70
C ARG A 39 13.93 18.92 -10.71
N ARG A 40 13.73 19.22 -9.44
CA ARG A 40 14.67 18.82 -8.37
C ARG A 40 13.95 18.68 -7.02
N ILE A 41 14.63 18.01 -6.10
CA ILE A 41 14.15 17.76 -4.74
C ILE A 41 14.63 18.89 -3.83
N PHE A 42 13.74 19.31 -2.91
CA PHE A 42 14.00 20.29 -1.86
C PHE A 42 13.54 19.72 -0.52
N GLU A 43 14.25 20.07 0.55
CA GLU A 43 13.71 19.90 1.91
C GLU A 43 12.48 20.80 2.09
N LEU A 44 11.48 20.34 2.86
CA LEU A 44 10.39 21.21 3.28
C LEU A 44 10.91 22.20 4.33
N PRO A 45 10.98 23.51 4.04
CA PRO A 45 11.50 24.48 4.99
C PRO A 45 10.67 24.50 6.28
N ARG A 46 11.32 24.70 7.43
CA ARG A 46 10.73 24.76 8.77
C ARG A 46 10.15 23.43 9.27
N SER A 47 10.49 22.32 8.68
CA SER A 47 10.01 20.98 9.07
C SER A 47 11.01 20.19 9.92
N GLY A 48 12.00 20.85 10.50
CA GLY A 48 13.16 20.22 11.17
C GLY A 48 12.86 19.28 12.34
N ALA A 49 11.63 19.28 12.87
CA ALA A 49 11.19 18.34 13.92
C ALA A 49 10.84 16.96 13.38
N LEU A 50 10.54 16.83 12.08
CA LEU A 50 10.06 15.63 11.44
C LEU A 50 11.18 14.63 11.21
N ARG A 51 10.94 13.36 11.53
CA ARG A 51 11.90 12.25 11.37
C ARG A 51 11.15 10.95 11.04
N ARG A 52 11.79 10.05 10.30
CA ARG A 52 11.32 8.69 10.02
C ARG A 52 9.87 8.65 9.52
N ILE A 53 9.60 9.42 8.49
CA ILE A 53 8.26 9.57 7.91
C ILE A 53 7.97 8.39 6.99
N HIS A 54 7.03 7.55 7.40
CA HIS A 54 6.59 6.36 6.69
C HIS A 54 5.27 6.54 5.94
N GLY A 55 4.48 7.53 6.30
CA GLY A 55 3.23 7.86 5.61
C GLY A 55 3.06 9.37 5.46
N LEU A 56 2.61 9.79 4.29
CA LEU A 56 2.27 11.18 3.97
C LEU A 56 0.90 11.22 3.30
N TYR A 57 0.12 12.24 3.66
CA TYR A 57 -1.16 12.50 3.02
C TYR A 57 -1.47 14.00 3.04
N GLU A 58 -1.70 14.62 1.89
CA GLU A 58 -2.21 16.00 1.79
C GLU A 58 -3.71 15.95 1.64
N ASP A 59 -4.42 16.48 2.64
CA ASP A 59 -5.87 16.47 2.66
C ASP A 59 -6.48 17.53 1.73
N ARG A 60 -7.81 17.53 1.62
CA ARG A 60 -8.54 18.46 0.76
C ARG A 60 -8.40 19.92 1.16
N ASP A 61 -8.08 20.21 2.40
CA ASP A 61 -7.85 21.55 2.93
C ASP A 61 -6.40 22.01 2.72
N GLY A 62 -5.56 21.15 2.12
CA GLY A 62 -4.14 21.42 1.85
C GLY A 62 -3.25 21.30 3.08
N VAL A 63 -3.72 20.62 4.14
CA VAL A 63 -2.92 20.26 5.30
C VAL A 63 -2.17 18.95 4.99
N LEU A 64 -0.87 18.93 5.24
CA LEU A 64 -0.06 17.73 5.08
C LEU A 64 0.03 16.97 6.42
N TRP A 65 -0.39 15.73 6.40
CA TRP A 65 -0.31 14.80 7.54
C TRP A 65 0.88 13.87 7.34
N ALA A 66 1.68 13.70 8.41
CA ALA A 66 2.87 12.87 8.37
C ALA A 66 2.83 11.84 9.50
N ALA A 67 2.81 10.56 9.10
CA ALA A 67 2.88 9.42 10.00
C ALA A 67 4.34 8.99 10.17
N SER A 68 4.79 8.90 11.43
CA SER A 68 6.18 8.64 11.76
C SER A 68 6.35 7.41 12.64
N VAL A 69 7.40 6.66 12.37
CA VAL A 69 7.81 5.53 13.19
C VAL A 69 8.65 6.02 14.37
N GLY A 70 8.05 5.98 15.55
CA GLY A 70 8.66 6.38 16.82
C GLY A 70 8.38 7.82 17.27
N TYR A 71 7.79 8.66 16.40
CA TYR A 71 7.54 10.09 16.71
C TYR A 71 6.07 10.50 16.58
N GLY A 72 5.17 9.55 16.31
CA GLY A 72 3.74 9.79 16.26
C GLY A 72 3.26 10.36 14.92
N VAL A 73 2.18 11.11 14.96
CA VAL A 73 1.57 11.75 13.80
C VAL A 73 1.76 13.27 13.92
N TRP A 74 2.01 13.91 12.80
CA TRP A 74 2.25 15.35 12.70
C TRP A 74 1.26 15.99 11.73
N ARG A 75 0.75 17.16 12.11
CA ARG A 75 -0.06 18.01 11.28
C ARG A 75 0.79 19.20 10.81
N ILE A 76 0.80 19.45 9.51
CA ILE A 76 1.65 20.45 8.88
C ILE A 76 0.78 21.37 8.04
N GLU A 77 0.64 22.61 8.48
CA GLU A 77 0.03 23.66 7.68
C GLU A 77 1.04 24.19 6.67
N LEU A 78 0.61 24.34 5.45
CA LEU A 78 1.46 24.73 4.34
C LEU A 78 1.17 26.16 3.88
N SER A 79 2.23 26.90 3.59
CA SER A 79 2.24 28.21 2.96
C SER A 79 3.16 28.20 1.73
N GLY A 80 3.47 29.36 1.19
CA GLY A 80 4.30 29.49 0.00
C GLY A 80 3.58 29.22 -1.30
N SER A 81 4.32 29.15 -2.40
CA SER A 81 3.75 28.90 -3.73
C SER A 81 3.48 27.41 -3.96
N ALA A 82 2.74 27.10 -5.03
CA ALA A 82 2.48 25.72 -5.43
C ALA A 82 3.78 24.95 -5.79
N ASP A 83 4.78 25.62 -6.30
CA ASP A 83 6.07 25.02 -6.70
C ASP A 83 7.12 25.01 -5.58
N ALA A 84 6.91 25.84 -4.52
CA ALA A 84 7.82 26.02 -3.41
C ALA A 84 7.05 26.16 -2.08
N PRO A 85 6.46 25.05 -1.58
CA PRO A 85 5.78 25.04 -0.31
C PRO A 85 6.74 25.24 0.87
N VAL A 86 6.21 25.82 1.94
CA VAL A 86 6.90 26.05 3.21
C VAL A 86 5.98 25.59 4.34
N ALA A 87 6.48 24.90 5.34
CA ALA A 87 5.72 24.61 6.54
C ALA A 87 5.47 25.92 7.32
N ALA A 88 4.21 26.32 7.42
CA ALA A 88 3.78 27.48 8.18
C ALA A 88 3.68 27.14 9.67
N ASN A 89 3.12 25.97 9.97
CA ASN A 89 3.03 25.41 11.31
C ASN A 89 3.28 23.89 11.25
N VAL A 90 3.96 23.35 12.26
CA VAL A 90 4.22 21.91 12.43
C VAL A 90 3.89 21.55 13.86
N GLU A 91 2.85 20.79 14.07
CA GLU A 91 2.38 20.40 15.40
C GLU A 91 2.21 18.88 15.52
N PRO A 92 2.57 18.28 16.65
CA PRO A 92 2.25 16.89 16.93
C PRO A 92 0.75 16.73 17.13
N VAL A 93 0.19 15.61 16.66
CA VAL A 93 -1.21 15.27 16.86
C VAL A 93 -1.36 14.49 18.17
N GLU A 94 -2.13 15.04 19.10
CA GLU A 94 -2.44 14.38 20.36
C GLU A 94 -3.50 13.31 20.15
N LEU A 95 -3.09 12.05 20.22
CA LEU A 95 -3.96 10.90 19.96
C LEU A 95 -4.45 10.19 21.24
N GLY A 96 -4.15 10.74 22.42
CA GLY A 96 -4.53 10.16 23.71
C GLY A 96 -3.87 8.80 24.02
N LEU A 97 -2.79 8.43 23.32
CA LEU A 97 -2.10 7.16 23.48
C LEU A 97 -1.22 7.16 24.74
N LYS A 98 -1.46 6.19 25.65
CA LYS A 98 -0.83 6.15 26.98
C LYS A 98 0.64 5.69 27.01
N ALA A 99 1.22 5.22 25.90
CA ALA A 99 2.58 4.71 25.87
C ALA A 99 3.35 5.15 24.61
N ARG A 100 4.60 5.61 24.79
CA ARG A 100 5.50 5.98 23.68
C ARG A 100 5.80 4.81 22.74
N SER A 101 5.75 3.57 23.21
CA SER A 101 5.90 2.35 22.40
C SER A 101 4.79 2.14 21.36
N ARG A 102 3.74 2.97 21.38
CA ARG A 102 2.62 2.92 20.42
C ARG A 102 2.70 3.97 19.32
N ASN A 103 3.80 4.71 19.22
CA ASN A 103 4.00 5.78 18.22
C ASN A 103 4.60 5.26 16.91
N PHE A 104 4.18 4.07 16.44
CA PHE A 104 4.66 3.46 15.20
C PHE A 104 3.59 3.58 14.12
N PHE A 105 3.53 4.75 13.47
CA PHE A 105 2.54 5.03 12.44
C PHE A 105 3.16 4.89 11.05
N PHE A 106 2.45 4.18 10.17
CA PHE A 106 2.93 3.81 8.84
C PHE A 106 2.16 4.49 7.71
N SER A 107 0.88 4.75 7.87
CA SER A 107 0.08 5.31 6.80
C SER A 107 -1.05 6.19 7.33
N VAL A 108 -1.55 7.06 6.45
CA VAL A 108 -2.68 7.97 6.68
C VAL A 108 -3.62 7.85 5.50
N CYS A 109 -4.91 7.71 5.74
CA CYS A 109 -5.93 7.83 4.69
C CYS A 109 -7.12 8.67 5.17
N GLU A 110 -7.73 9.41 4.24
CA GLU A 110 -8.90 10.23 4.50
C GLU A 110 -10.16 9.40 4.30
N GLU A 111 -11.01 9.30 5.33
CA GLU A 111 -12.29 8.64 5.27
C GLU A 111 -13.38 9.60 4.80
N SER A 112 -13.38 10.81 5.35
CA SER A 112 -14.37 11.83 5.05
C SER A 112 -13.79 13.25 5.18
N ASP A 113 -14.63 14.25 4.95
CA ASP A 113 -14.27 15.67 5.13
C ASP A 113 -13.79 16.00 6.55
N SER A 114 -14.12 15.18 7.52
CA SER A 114 -13.78 15.43 8.93
C SER A 114 -12.95 14.36 9.57
N THR A 115 -12.78 13.19 8.95
CA THR A 115 -12.17 12.03 9.60
C THR A 115 -11.01 11.46 8.81
N LEU A 116 -9.97 11.04 9.56
CA LEU A 116 -8.79 10.37 9.06
C LEU A 116 -8.57 9.07 9.79
N TRP A 117 -7.94 8.11 9.11
CA TRP A 117 -7.38 6.92 9.72
C TRP A 117 -5.87 7.02 9.77
N PHE A 118 -5.30 6.71 10.93
CA PHE A 118 -3.86 6.53 11.11
C PHE A 118 -3.57 5.06 11.38
N CYS A 119 -2.84 4.41 10.49
CA CYS A 119 -2.46 3.01 10.60
C CYS A 119 -1.26 2.85 11.52
N ASN A 120 -1.35 1.96 12.50
CA ASN A 120 -0.34 1.79 13.55
C ASN A 120 0.05 0.33 13.72
N HIS A 121 1.32 0.09 13.98
CA HIS A 121 1.86 -1.21 14.30
C HIS A 121 1.70 -1.50 15.81
N GLY A 122 0.82 -2.44 16.13
CA GLY A 122 0.60 -2.95 17.49
C GLY A 122 -0.70 -2.53 18.17
N ILE A 123 -1.40 -1.48 17.71
CA ILE A 123 -2.68 -1.06 18.28
C ILE A 123 -3.85 -1.07 17.31
N GLY A 124 -3.60 -1.44 16.05
CA GLY A 124 -4.60 -1.36 14.99
C GLY A 124 -4.60 0.00 14.31
N VAL A 125 -5.72 0.68 14.30
CA VAL A 125 -5.85 2.01 13.68
C VAL A 125 -6.38 3.04 14.65
N VAL A 126 -6.10 4.31 14.39
CA VAL A 126 -6.70 5.43 15.11
C VAL A 126 -7.63 6.16 14.17
N HIS A 127 -8.91 6.20 14.52
CA HIS A 127 -9.92 7.03 13.88
C HIS A 127 -9.86 8.42 14.48
N TYR A 128 -9.56 9.43 13.68
CA TYR A 128 -9.31 10.78 14.14
C TYR A 128 -10.29 11.75 13.51
N ASP A 129 -11.01 12.51 14.36
CA ASP A 129 -11.87 13.61 13.92
C ASP A 129 -11.07 14.92 13.93
N ARG A 130 -10.94 15.55 12.74
CA ARG A 130 -10.19 16.80 12.55
C ARG A 130 -10.86 18.00 13.20
N ARG A 131 -12.18 17.97 13.41
CA ARG A 131 -12.95 19.08 13.99
C ARG A 131 -12.85 19.11 15.49
N THR A 132 -13.05 17.96 16.14
CA THR A 132 -12.92 17.84 17.60
C THR A 132 -11.48 17.66 18.05
N ARG A 133 -10.57 17.28 17.13
CA ARG A 133 -9.17 16.90 17.39
C ARG A 133 -9.05 15.70 18.33
N GLU A 134 -10.01 14.79 18.28
CA GLU A 134 -10.04 13.58 19.10
C GLU A 134 -9.72 12.34 18.29
N GLY A 135 -8.90 11.46 18.87
CA GLY A 135 -8.55 10.15 18.30
C GLY A 135 -9.14 9.01 19.10
N ARG A 136 -9.75 8.04 18.42
CA ARG A 136 -10.25 6.79 19.01
C ARG A 136 -9.48 5.61 18.43
N THR A 137 -8.84 4.82 19.27
CA THR A 137 -8.20 3.57 18.84
C THR A 137 -9.25 2.52 18.50
N VAL A 138 -9.07 1.88 17.35
CA VAL A 138 -9.84 0.72 16.90
C VAL A 138 -8.87 -0.44 16.75
N GLY A 139 -8.93 -1.38 17.69
CA GLY A 139 -8.20 -2.64 17.65
C GLY A 139 -8.98 -3.69 16.86
N PHE A 140 -8.26 -4.58 16.23
CA PHE A 140 -8.83 -5.73 15.54
C PHE A 140 -8.86 -6.95 16.46
N ASP A 141 -9.79 -7.87 16.21
CA ASP A 141 -9.97 -9.05 17.09
C ASP A 141 -8.77 -10.01 16.97
N THR A 142 -8.03 -10.14 18.06
CA THR A 142 -6.84 -11.00 18.16
C THR A 142 -7.16 -12.41 18.66
N ARG A 143 -8.45 -12.79 18.87
CA ARG A 143 -8.88 -14.06 19.46
C ARG A 143 -8.32 -15.31 18.77
N ARG A 144 -7.80 -15.18 17.55
CA ARG A 144 -7.19 -16.28 16.79
C ARG A 144 -5.66 -16.30 16.85
N GLY A 145 -5.04 -15.48 17.72
CA GLY A 145 -3.59 -15.42 17.87
C GLY A 145 -2.83 -14.83 16.67
N LEU A 146 -3.53 -14.17 15.76
CA LEU A 146 -2.96 -13.52 14.62
C LEU A 146 -2.59 -12.07 14.96
N ALA A 147 -1.46 -11.57 14.45
CA ALA A 147 -0.97 -10.21 14.70
C ALA A 147 -1.74 -9.18 13.85
N VAL A 148 -3.07 -9.17 13.95
CA VAL A 148 -3.94 -8.31 13.12
C VAL A 148 -3.90 -6.83 13.50
N ASN A 149 -3.32 -6.47 14.66
CA ASN A 149 -3.15 -5.08 15.08
C ASN A 149 -1.89 -4.42 14.51
N ASP A 150 -1.09 -5.15 13.74
CA ASP A 150 0.03 -4.60 13.00
C ASP A 150 -0.46 -4.12 11.63
N VAL A 151 -0.86 -2.84 11.56
CA VAL A 151 -1.48 -2.24 10.37
C VAL A 151 -0.48 -1.34 9.68
N THR A 152 -0.14 -1.67 8.44
CA THR A 152 0.86 -0.97 7.63
C THR A 152 0.24 -0.01 6.62
N ALA A 153 -0.94 -0.33 6.10
CA ALA A 153 -1.60 0.46 5.07
C ALA A 153 -3.11 0.54 5.28
N GLY A 154 -3.71 1.64 4.85
CA GLY A 154 -5.15 1.83 4.86
C GLY A 154 -5.63 2.56 3.61
N VAL A 155 -6.84 2.21 3.16
CA VAL A 155 -7.52 2.87 2.05
C VAL A 155 -9.01 3.03 2.35
N CYS A 156 -9.59 4.11 1.83
CA CYS A 156 -11.02 4.36 1.86
C CYS A 156 -11.55 4.33 0.44
N ARG A 157 -12.64 3.60 0.21
CA ARG A 157 -13.28 3.45 -1.10
C ARG A 157 -14.38 4.50 -1.30
N SER A 158 -14.83 4.62 -2.53
CA SER A 158 -15.91 5.56 -2.91
C SER A 158 -17.25 5.25 -2.23
N ASP A 159 -17.48 3.97 -1.87
CA ASP A 159 -18.66 3.51 -1.12
C ASP A 159 -18.62 3.83 0.38
N GLY A 160 -17.56 4.50 0.85
CA GLY A 160 -17.33 4.86 2.24
C GLY A 160 -16.74 3.75 3.10
N SER A 161 -16.49 2.57 2.54
CA SER A 161 -15.83 1.48 3.27
C SER A 161 -14.35 1.73 3.45
N SER A 162 -13.83 1.47 4.66
CA SER A 162 -12.43 1.57 5.00
C SER A 162 -11.80 0.18 5.11
N TRP A 163 -10.62 0.00 4.50
CA TRP A 163 -9.92 -1.26 4.42
C TRP A 163 -8.48 -1.11 4.88
N PHE A 164 -7.99 -2.12 5.61
CA PHE A 164 -6.67 -2.08 6.24
C PHE A 164 -5.86 -3.32 5.95
N GLY A 165 -4.60 -3.11 5.56
CA GLY A 165 -3.61 -4.14 5.38
C GLY A 165 -2.87 -4.44 6.68
N THR A 166 -2.87 -5.70 7.08
CA THR A 166 -2.29 -6.15 8.34
C THR A 166 -1.19 -7.18 8.13
N GLY A 167 -0.52 -7.55 9.21
CA GLY A 167 0.43 -8.67 9.22
C GLY A 167 -0.19 -10.03 8.87
N CYS A 168 -1.52 -10.12 8.81
CA CYS A 168 -2.27 -11.37 8.59
C CYS A 168 -3.40 -11.23 7.57
N GLY A 169 -3.27 -10.30 6.63
CA GLY A 169 -4.24 -10.15 5.55
C GLY A 169 -5.02 -8.84 5.59
N LEU A 170 -6.08 -8.78 4.77
CA LEU A 170 -6.91 -7.61 4.57
C LEU A 170 -8.09 -7.60 5.56
N VAL A 171 -8.36 -6.44 6.15
CA VAL A 171 -9.43 -6.23 7.13
C VAL A 171 -10.32 -5.10 6.65
N ARG A 172 -11.64 -5.31 6.67
CA ARG A 172 -12.65 -4.26 6.47
C ARG A 172 -13.12 -3.71 7.81
N TYR A 173 -13.24 -2.40 7.91
CA TYR A 173 -13.91 -1.77 9.05
C TYR A 173 -15.42 -1.71 8.82
N ASP A 174 -16.18 -2.21 9.81
CA ASP A 174 -17.63 -2.09 9.85
C ASP A 174 -18.03 -1.17 11.02
N PRO A 175 -18.50 0.05 10.74
CA PRO A 175 -18.94 0.97 11.78
C PRO A 175 -20.20 0.49 12.51
N ALA A 176 -21.07 -0.31 11.86
CA ALA A 176 -22.32 -0.81 12.45
C ALA A 176 -22.06 -1.95 13.44
N GLY A 177 -21.08 -2.81 13.17
CA GLY A 177 -20.65 -3.89 14.07
C GLY A 177 -19.74 -3.43 15.21
N GLY A 178 -19.37 -2.15 15.23
CA GLY A 178 -18.51 -1.56 16.27
C GLY A 178 -17.05 -2.01 16.21
N GLY A 179 -16.62 -2.66 15.14
CA GLY A 179 -15.29 -3.22 15.01
C GLY A 179 -14.88 -3.48 13.58
N ALA A 180 -13.72 -4.11 13.42
CA ALA A 180 -13.23 -4.54 12.13
C ALA A 180 -13.66 -5.99 11.88
N GLU A 181 -14.27 -6.23 10.74
CA GLU A 181 -14.50 -7.57 10.22
C GLU A 181 -13.33 -7.99 9.36
N SER A 182 -12.73 -9.11 9.71
CA SER A 182 -11.81 -9.77 8.82
C SER A 182 -12.62 -10.50 7.75
N ASP A 183 -12.58 -10.04 6.52
CA ASP A 183 -13.14 -10.81 5.42
C ASP A 183 -12.19 -11.96 5.06
N TYR A 184 -12.37 -13.08 5.76
CA TYR A 184 -11.63 -14.32 5.52
C TYR A 184 -12.27 -15.19 4.41
N SER A 185 -13.23 -14.69 3.68
CA SER A 185 -13.90 -15.46 2.63
C SER A 185 -13.00 -15.68 1.41
N ASN A 186 -12.00 -14.83 1.23
CA ASN A 186 -11.04 -14.93 0.12
C ASN A 186 -9.69 -15.47 0.62
N ASP A 187 -9.38 -16.73 0.30
CA ASP A 187 -8.15 -17.41 0.74
C ASP A 187 -6.86 -16.72 0.30
N GLN A 188 -6.90 -15.95 -0.79
CA GLN A 188 -5.73 -15.22 -1.30
C GLN A 188 -5.40 -13.98 -0.48
N LEU A 189 -6.35 -13.48 0.33
CA LEU A 189 -6.20 -12.33 1.20
C LEU A 189 -6.00 -12.71 2.68
N ARG A 190 -6.10 -14.02 2.99
CA ARG A 190 -6.04 -14.54 4.38
C ARG A 190 -4.65 -14.65 4.96
N CYS A 191 -3.65 -14.84 4.14
CA CYS A 191 -2.32 -15.25 4.59
C CYS A 191 -1.25 -14.42 3.91
N GLY A 192 -0.61 -13.56 4.66
CA GLY A 192 0.53 -12.78 4.21
C GLY A 192 0.54 -11.38 4.79
N VAL A 193 1.73 -10.89 4.99
CA VAL A 193 1.93 -9.49 5.37
C VAL A 193 1.54 -8.63 4.19
N ILE A 194 0.68 -7.65 4.44
CA ILE A 194 0.31 -6.64 3.46
C ILE A 194 1.22 -5.43 3.68
N HIS A 195 1.94 -5.02 2.64
CA HIS A 195 2.91 -3.93 2.67
C HIS A 195 2.34 -2.62 2.12
N GLY A 196 1.32 -2.71 1.26
CA GLY A 196 0.72 -1.54 0.65
C GLY A 196 -0.67 -1.80 0.09
N LEU A 197 -1.51 -0.76 0.11
CA LEU A 197 -2.86 -0.77 -0.43
C LEU A 197 -3.05 0.43 -1.33
N LEU A 198 -3.69 0.21 -2.49
CA LEU A 198 -4.16 1.26 -3.38
C LEU A 198 -5.58 0.94 -3.84
N VAL A 199 -6.35 1.97 -4.17
CA VAL A 199 -7.67 1.83 -4.80
C VAL A 199 -7.59 2.42 -6.19
N ASP A 200 -8.00 1.62 -7.21
CA ASP A 200 -8.01 2.05 -8.60
C ASP A 200 -9.27 2.89 -8.95
N SER A 201 -9.37 3.35 -10.19
CA SER A 201 -10.51 4.15 -10.65
C SER A 201 -11.81 3.35 -10.77
N LEU A 202 -11.74 2.03 -10.77
CA LEU A 202 -12.86 1.10 -10.76
C LEU A 202 -13.23 0.64 -9.33
N ASP A 203 -12.58 1.25 -8.32
CA ASP A 203 -12.82 0.98 -6.91
C ASP A 203 -12.38 -0.42 -6.44
N ASN A 204 -11.49 -1.09 -7.21
CA ASN A 204 -10.83 -2.32 -6.76
C ASN A 204 -9.70 -1.99 -5.80
N ILE A 205 -9.42 -2.91 -4.89
CA ILE A 205 -8.29 -2.81 -3.95
C ILE A 205 -7.10 -3.58 -4.52
N TRP A 206 -5.97 -2.90 -4.64
CA TRP A 206 -4.70 -3.47 -5.02
C TRP A 206 -3.83 -3.64 -3.78
N VAL A 207 -3.33 -4.85 -3.59
CA VAL A 207 -2.67 -5.30 -2.36
C VAL A 207 -1.26 -5.79 -2.68
N GLY A 208 -0.25 -5.09 -2.18
CA GLY A 208 1.14 -5.54 -2.24
C GLY A 208 1.44 -6.50 -1.09
N THR A 209 1.92 -7.70 -1.41
CA THR A 209 2.19 -8.78 -0.43
C THR A 209 3.58 -9.38 -0.63
N ASN A 210 4.01 -10.28 0.26
CA ASN A 210 5.24 -11.09 0.08
C ASN A 210 5.16 -12.13 -1.06
N ALA A 211 3.97 -12.33 -1.66
CA ALA A 211 3.75 -13.33 -2.70
C ALA A 211 3.37 -12.71 -4.06
N GLY A 212 3.47 -11.39 -4.20
CA GLY A 212 3.08 -10.66 -5.38
C GLY A 212 2.03 -9.59 -5.10
N ILE A 213 1.34 -9.16 -6.15
CA ILE A 213 0.28 -8.16 -6.07
C ILE A 213 -1.06 -8.85 -6.26
N VAL A 214 -2.02 -8.54 -5.40
CA VAL A 214 -3.40 -9.03 -5.52
C VAL A 214 -4.31 -7.85 -5.90
N ARG A 215 -5.07 -8.01 -6.98
CA ARG A 215 -6.22 -7.15 -7.27
C ARG A 215 -7.47 -7.82 -6.70
N TYR A 216 -8.16 -7.13 -5.84
CA TYR A 216 -9.38 -7.59 -5.19
C TYR A 216 -10.56 -6.69 -5.56
N ASP A 217 -11.63 -7.30 -6.01
CA ASP A 217 -12.93 -6.66 -6.23
C ASP A 217 -13.89 -6.99 -5.08
N PRO A 218 -14.13 -6.06 -4.15
CA PRO A 218 -15.01 -6.30 -3.00
C PRO A 218 -16.49 -6.52 -3.38
N ALA A 219 -16.92 -6.00 -4.52
CA ALA A 219 -18.34 -6.15 -4.96
C ALA A 219 -18.66 -7.58 -5.39
N THR A 220 -17.68 -8.26 -6.02
CA THR A 220 -17.86 -9.65 -6.51
C THR A 220 -17.12 -10.67 -5.65
N ASN A 221 -16.36 -10.24 -4.65
CA ASN A 221 -15.45 -11.05 -3.83
C ASN A 221 -14.44 -11.85 -4.68
N ARG A 222 -14.01 -11.29 -5.80
CA ARG A 222 -13.03 -11.92 -6.70
C ARG A 222 -11.66 -11.30 -6.53
N SER A 223 -10.63 -12.15 -6.61
CA SER A 223 -9.25 -11.70 -6.60
C SER A 223 -8.47 -12.31 -7.76
N VAL A 224 -7.47 -11.55 -8.22
CA VAL A 224 -6.49 -11.99 -9.20
C VAL A 224 -5.11 -11.74 -8.61
N VAL A 225 -4.25 -12.75 -8.61
CA VAL A 225 -2.88 -12.66 -8.10
C VAL A 225 -1.92 -12.50 -9.26
N TYR A 226 -1.18 -11.42 -9.25
CA TYR A 226 -0.09 -11.13 -10.16
C TYR A 226 1.22 -11.49 -9.46
N GLY A 227 1.91 -12.48 -9.97
CA GLY A 227 3.17 -13.00 -9.44
C GLY A 227 4.14 -13.35 -10.57
N ALA A 228 5.11 -14.21 -10.31
CA ALA A 228 6.11 -14.63 -11.28
C ALA A 228 5.51 -15.22 -12.57
N SER A 229 4.34 -15.85 -12.50
CA SER A 229 3.61 -16.37 -13.67
C SER A 229 3.12 -15.26 -14.63
N TYR A 230 2.97 -14.04 -14.13
CA TYR A 230 2.64 -12.85 -14.92
C TYR A 230 3.88 -12.03 -15.31
N GLY A 231 5.08 -12.57 -15.12
CA GLY A 231 6.34 -11.90 -15.44
C GLY A 231 6.75 -10.85 -14.39
N LEU A 232 6.22 -10.91 -13.17
CA LEU A 232 6.70 -10.05 -12.09
C LEU A 232 8.00 -10.62 -11.51
N ASP A 233 9.09 -9.88 -11.69
CA ASP A 233 10.38 -10.20 -11.07
C ASP A 233 10.48 -9.69 -9.63
N VAL A 234 9.64 -8.71 -9.24
CA VAL A 234 9.52 -8.20 -7.88
C VAL A 234 8.44 -8.99 -7.17
N VAL A 235 8.82 -9.76 -6.17
CA VAL A 235 7.90 -10.64 -5.41
C VAL A 235 7.77 -10.25 -3.95
N GLU A 236 8.69 -9.45 -3.41
CA GLU A 236 8.68 -8.97 -2.04
C GLU A 236 8.60 -7.45 -2.03
N PHE A 237 7.46 -6.93 -1.61
CA PHE A 237 7.16 -5.50 -1.57
C PHE A 237 7.54 -4.90 -0.21
N SER A 238 7.75 -3.59 -0.16
CA SER A 238 8.21 -2.88 1.03
C SER A 238 7.10 -2.00 1.61
N ASP A 239 7.08 -1.90 2.94
CA ASP A 239 6.11 -1.06 3.66
C ASP A 239 6.21 0.40 3.20
N GLY A 240 5.07 1.00 2.86
CA GLY A 240 4.98 2.38 2.41
C GLY A 240 5.44 2.64 0.96
N ALA A 241 6.04 1.64 0.29
CA ALA A 241 6.56 1.77 -1.08
C ALA A 241 5.47 1.56 -2.13
N TYR A 242 4.40 2.31 -2.06
CA TYR A 242 3.32 2.28 -3.04
C TYR A 242 2.84 3.70 -3.36
N PHE A 243 2.41 3.91 -4.59
CA PHE A 243 1.93 5.21 -5.05
C PHE A 243 0.94 5.08 -6.20
N TYR A 244 -0.13 5.87 -6.19
CA TYR A 244 -1.07 5.98 -7.30
C TYR A 244 -0.90 7.31 -8.02
N ASP A 245 -0.32 7.26 -9.22
CA ASP A 245 -0.29 8.39 -10.15
C ASP A 245 -1.65 8.50 -10.86
N ARG A 246 -2.56 9.26 -10.25
CA ARG A 246 -3.92 9.44 -10.75
C ARG A 246 -3.96 10.15 -12.10
N GLU A 247 -3.01 11.05 -12.36
CA GLU A 247 -2.96 11.79 -13.63
C GLU A 247 -2.65 10.87 -14.80
N ARG A 248 -1.80 9.86 -14.58
CA ARG A 248 -1.39 8.89 -15.59
C ARG A 248 -2.12 7.57 -15.52
N GLY A 249 -2.99 7.38 -14.51
CA GLY A 249 -3.66 6.12 -14.27
C GLY A 249 -2.67 4.98 -14.03
N LYS A 250 -1.65 5.19 -13.20
CA LYS A 250 -0.60 4.21 -12.91
C LYS A 250 -0.50 3.92 -11.42
N LEU A 251 -0.59 2.65 -11.08
CA LEU A 251 -0.35 2.12 -9.75
C LEU A 251 1.10 1.63 -9.69
N LEU A 252 1.84 2.08 -8.69
CA LEU A 252 3.25 1.73 -8.49
C LEU A 252 3.41 1.00 -7.16
N PHE A 253 4.14 -0.12 -7.17
CA PHE A 253 4.52 -0.86 -5.98
C PHE A 253 6.01 -1.12 -6.00
N GLY A 254 6.71 -0.69 -4.96
CA GLY A 254 8.14 -0.85 -4.78
C GLY A 254 8.48 -2.05 -3.91
N GLY A 255 9.58 -2.71 -4.21
CA GLY A 255 10.09 -3.85 -3.46
C GLY A 255 11.61 -3.95 -3.51
N ILE A 256 12.16 -5.04 -3.01
CA ILE A 256 13.61 -5.21 -2.78
C ILE A 256 14.41 -5.08 -4.08
N ASN A 257 13.91 -5.61 -5.20
CA ASN A 257 14.65 -5.69 -6.46
C ASN A 257 14.15 -4.72 -7.54
N GLY A 258 13.32 -3.71 -7.16
CA GLY A 258 12.79 -2.76 -8.13
C GLY A 258 11.36 -2.33 -7.80
N PHE A 259 10.63 -1.96 -8.83
CA PHE A 259 9.23 -1.56 -8.69
C PHE A 259 8.39 -2.08 -9.86
N VAL A 260 7.10 -2.25 -9.61
CA VAL A 260 6.09 -2.64 -10.60
C VAL A 260 5.21 -1.46 -10.92
N VAL A 261 4.90 -1.26 -12.19
CA VAL A 261 3.93 -0.26 -12.67
C VAL A 261 2.77 -0.99 -13.33
N ILE A 262 1.57 -0.73 -12.85
CA ILE A 262 0.34 -1.33 -13.36
C ILE A 262 -0.55 -0.21 -13.92
N SER A 263 -1.19 -0.45 -15.05
CA SER A 263 -2.23 0.45 -15.58
C SER A 263 -3.51 0.31 -14.78
N ASP A 264 -4.08 1.44 -14.38
CA ASP A 264 -5.37 1.52 -13.69
C ASP A 264 -6.56 1.08 -14.58
N SER A 265 -6.45 1.28 -15.88
CA SER A 265 -7.47 0.88 -16.85
C SER A 265 -7.77 -0.61 -16.90
N GLY A 266 -7.20 -1.35 -15.95
CA GLY A 266 -7.30 -2.80 -15.76
C GLY A 266 -7.42 -3.49 -17.09
N ASP A 267 -6.34 -4.04 -17.62
CA ASP A 267 -6.41 -4.81 -18.85
C ASP A 267 -7.52 -5.87 -18.71
N SER A 268 -8.71 -5.52 -19.19
CA SER A 268 -9.78 -6.50 -19.41
C SER A 268 -9.32 -7.59 -20.39
N GLU A 269 -8.24 -7.33 -21.14
CA GLU A 269 -7.58 -8.31 -21.99
C GLU A 269 -6.73 -9.31 -21.19
N ALA A 270 -6.14 -8.94 -20.05
CA ALA A 270 -5.42 -9.91 -19.21
C ALA A 270 -6.35 -10.98 -18.62
N ALA A 271 -7.63 -10.67 -18.42
CA ALA A 271 -8.62 -11.65 -17.97
C ALA A 271 -9.00 -12.68 -19.06
N SER A 272 -8.70 -12.40 -20.33
CA SER A 272 -8.95 -13.30 -21.45
C SER A 272 -7.71 -14.09 -21.89
N TYR A 273 -6.53 -13.73 -21.42
CA TYR A 273 -5.32 -14.49 -21.71
C TYR A 273 -5.26 -15.72 -20.80
N MET A 274 -5.81 -16.83 -21.28
CA MET A 274 -5.46 -18.14 -20.74
C MET A 274 -4.10 -18.54 -21.36
N PRO A 275 -3.00 -18.53 -20.59
CA PRO A 275 -1.73 -19.00 -21.11
C PRO A 275 -1.91 -20.45 -21.58
N PRO A 276 -1.43 -20.81 -22.77
CA PRO A 276 -1.54 -22.18 -23.25
C PRO A 276 -0.84 -23.10 -22.24
N ILE A 277 -1.59 -24.07 -21.71
CA ILE A 277 -1.02 -25.11 -20.85
C ILE A 277 -0.02 -25.87 -21.72
N ARG A 278 1.25 -25.86 -21.34
CA ARG A 278 2.30 -26.66 -21.98
C ARG A 278 2.78 -27.70 -21.00
N PHE A 279 2.62 -28.96 -21.37
CA PHE A 279 3.28 -30.04 -20.66
C PHE A 279 4.80 -29.95 -20.94
N ARG A 280 5.59 -29.84 -19.89
CA ARG A 280 7.04 -29.79 -20.00
C ARG A 280 7.65 -31.20 -20.01
N GLU A 281 7.01 -32.08 -19.26
CA GLU A 281 7.46 -33.45 -19.07
C GLU A 281 6.25 -34.33 -18.78
N VAL A 282 6.30 -35.56 -19.29
CA VAL A 282 5.33 -36.62 -18.94
C VAL A 282 6.13 -37.81 -18.40
N ARG A 283 5.74 -38.30 -17.25
CA ARG A 283 6.33 -39.48 -16.64
C ARG A 283 5.33 -40.63 -16.67
N ALA A 284 5.76 -41.77 -17.18
CA ALA A 284 5.01 -43.04 -17.11
C ALA A 284 5.95 -44.16 -16.63
N ASN A 285 5.50 -44.94 -15.64
CA ASN A 285 6.28 -46.00 -15.01
C ASN A 285 7.68 -45.57 -14.50
N GLY A 286 7.83 -44.30 -14.09
CA GLY A 286 9.10 -43.75 -13.60
C GLY A 286 10.03 -43.20 -14.68
N GLU A 287 9.73 -43.37 -15.94
CA GLU A 287 10.51 -42.86 -17.07
C GLU A 287 9.95 -41.53 -17.59
N SER A 288 10.84 -40.60 -17.97
CA SER A 288 10.52 -39.30 -18.56
C SER A 288 10.42 -39.41 -20.08
N TYR A 289 9.35 -38.85 -20.61
CA TYR A 289 9.09 -38.78 -22.04
C TYR A 289 9.01 -37.33 -22.51
N ASP A 290 9.64 -37.06 -23.66
CA ASP A 290 9.51 -35.80 -24.35
C ASP A 290 8.09 -35.62 -24.88
N VAL A 291 7.47 -34.51 -24.49
CA VAL A 291 6.07 -34.18 -24.85
C VAL A 291 5.89 -34.10 -26.36
N GLY A 292 6.90 -33.59 -27.10
CA GLY A 292 6.87 -33.49 -28.56
C GLY A 292 6.74 -34.83 -29.26
N THR A 293 7.34 -35.89 -28.70
CA THR A 293 7.25 -37.25 -29.26
C THR A 293 5.93 -37.94 -28.97
N LEU A 294 5.28 -37.57 -27.86
CA LEU A 294 4.00 -38.14 -27.44
C LEU A 294 2.78 -37.45 -28.06
N MET A 295 2.93 -36.20 -28.52
CA MET A 295 1.83 -35.44 -29.09
C MET A 295 1.60 -35.76 -30.56
N ARG A 296 0.44 -36.32 -30.87
CA ARG A 296 -0.01 -36.57 -32.26
C ARG A 296 -1.39 -35.96 -32.48
N ARG A 297 -1.52 -35.04 -33.44
CA ARG A 297 -2.77 -34.39 -33.83
C ARG A 297 -3.51 -33.77 -32.61
N GLY A 298 -2.81 -33.12 -31.68
CA GLY A 298 -3.37 -32.50 -30.51
C GLY A 298 -3.81 -33.44 -29.39
N ARG A 299 -3.45 -34.74 -29.48
CA ARG A 299 -3.72 -35.74 -28.44
C ARG A 299 -2.42 -36.41 -28.00
N MET A 300 -2.30 -36.64 -26.69
CA MET A 300 -1.21 -37.41 -26.13
C MET A 300 -1.50 -38.92 -26.31
N VAL A 301 -0.57 -39.63 -26.90
CA VAL A 301 -0.70 -41.09 -27.18
C VAL A 301 0.43 -41.83 -26.47
N LEU A 302 0.05 -42.60 -25.47
CA LEU A 302 0.93 -43.60 -24.82
C LEU A 302 0.67 -44.95 -25.40
N ARG A 303 1.73 -45.74 -25.66
CA ARG A 303 1.60 -47.13 -26.12
C ARG A 303 1.46 -48.05 -24.92
N HIS A 304 0.83 -49.22 -25.10
CA HIS A 304 0.53 -50.17 -24.04
C HIS A 304 1.74 -50.64 -23.19
N HIS A 305 2.96 -50.44 -23.66
CA HIS A 305 4.21 -50.84 -22.97
C HIS A 305 5.03 -49.62 -22.46
N GLN A 306 4.41 -48.46 -22.43
CA GLN A 306 5.04 -47.21 -21.89
C GLN A 306 4.44 -46.80 -20.58
#